data_b656b0263ea2c7977d9c206617e77af2
#
_entry.id   b656b0263ea2c7977d9c206617e77af2
#
_cell.length_a   1.000
_cell.length_b   1.000
_cell.length_c   1.000
_cell.angle_alpha   90.00
_cell.angle_beta   90.00
_cell.angle_gamma   90.00
#
_symmetry.space_group_name_H-M   'P 1'
#
loop_
_entity.id
_entity.type
_entity.pdbx_description
1 polymer ?
#
loop_
_entity_poly.entity_id
_entity_poly.type
_entity_poly.pdbx_seq_one_letter_code
_entity_poly.pdbx_strand_id
1 'polypeptide(L)'
;LLSARATYVYPEGTRSWYDRQPSINRIVVDRAAALDAADVAEAGVEVLRAVAGTAPEFSAVDIAPTSTGDVADSRSVRLVLLHPRHTVGGRAASLSGPGMEFADELLRRRASAARVNANALILVAPDAGRWEDADHALRLHLAWSQMARPDSIRAHDLTQSQAAQARIRADEARAAAERAVSAAWIWALHPDQPDGGRPFVVGAMRVDGSEPRIAARAGLKLGKEDIVFTSAASATIALQLNGPNLRARWNEGRIT
;
A
#
# COMPACT_ATOMS: atom_id res chain seq x y z
N LEU A 1 0.43 21.41 -23.59
CA LEU A 1 1.59 21.60 -22.68
C LEU A 1 1.63 23.04 -22.08
N LEU A 2 1.28 24.09 -22.83
CA LEU A 2 1.28 25.49 -22.34
C LEU A 2 0.13 25.77 -21.34
N SER A 3 -1.06 25.22 -21.56
CA SER A 3 -2.24 25.43 -20.72
C SER A 3 -2.10 24.82 -19.32
N ALA A 4 -1.29 23.77 -19.14
CA ALA A 4 -1.05 23.14 -17.84
C ALA A 4 -0.10 23.95 -16.92
N ARG A 5 0.67 24.88 -17.50
CA ARG A 5 1.64 25.74 -16.76
C ARG A 5 1.25 27.23 -16.72
N ALA A 6 0.30 27.64 -17.52
CA ALA A 6 -0.11 29.04 -17.57
C ALA A 6 -1.16 29.35 -16.52
N THR A 7 -0.89 30.36 -15.69
CA THR A 7 -1.74 30.75 -14.56
C THR A 7 -3.09 31.36 -14.99
N TYR A 8 -3.15 32.00 -16.16
CA TYR A 8 -4.30 32.79 -16.61
C TYR A 8 -4.79 32.41 -18.02
N VAL A 9 -4.46 31.20 -18.52
CA VAL A 9 -4.87 30.74 -19.85
C VAL A 9 -5.94 29.67 -19.72
N TYR A 10 -7.07 29.88 -20.35
CA TYR A 10 -8.22 28.99 -20.36
C TYR A 10 -8.37 28.36 -21.74
N PRO A 11 -8.17 27.05 -21.92
CA PRO A 11 -8.46 26.37 -23.18
C PRO A 11 -9.93 25.96 -23.24
N GLU A 12 -10.58 26.20 -24.37
CA GLU A 12 -11.89 25.68 -24.72
C GLU A 12 -11.88 25.19 -26.17
N GLY A 13 -11.85 23.88 -26.37
CA GLY A 13 -11.66 23.28 -27.68
C GLY A 13 -10.32 23.69 -28.29
N THR A 14 -10.36 24.33 -29.44
CA THR A 14 -9.16 24.84 -30.20
C THR A 14 -8.77 26.28 -29.82
N ARG A 15 -9.52 26.95 -28.96
CA ARG A 15 -9.28 28.33 -28.57
C ARG A 15 -8.76 28.42 -27.16
N SER A 16 -7.91 29.44 -26.91
CA SER A 16 -7.43 29.76 -25.56
C SER A 16 -7.53 31.28 -25.36
N TRP A 17 -7.95 31.71 -24.18
CA TRP A 17 -8.00 33.13 -23.80
C TRP A 17 -7.35 33.38 -22.44
N TYR A 18 -7.03 34.61 -22.18
CA TYR A 18 -6.51 35.08 -20.91
C TYR A 18 -7.66 35.60 -20.02
N ASP A 19 -7.64 35.20 -18.76
CA ASP A 19 -8.53 35.74 -17.75
C ASP A 19 -7.71 36.30 -16.59
N ARG A 20 -8.34 37.13 -15.74
CA ARG A 20 -7.73 37.69 -14.52
C ARG A 20 -7.71 36.72 -13.36
N GLN A 21 -8.49 35.64 -13.41
CA GLN A 21 -8.50 34.58 -12.41
C GLN A 21 -7.50 33.48 -12.75
N PRO A 22 -6.83 32.86 -11.75
CA PRO A 22 -5.97 31.71 -11.99
C PRO A 22 -6.77 30.54 -12.58
N SER A 23 -6.18 29.79 -13.51
CA SER A 23 -6.82 28.58 -14.03
C SER A 23 -7.06 27.57 -12.90
N ILE A 24 -8.14 26.79 -13.01
CA ILE A 24 -8.49 25.75 -12.02
C ILE A 24 -7.29 24.80 -11.79
N ASN A 25 -6.58 24.44 -12.85
CA ASN A 25 -5.39 23.59 -12.76
C ASN A 25 -4.32 24.20 -11.85
N ARG A 26 -4.10 25.52 -11.94
CA ARG A 26 -3.13 26.20 -11.08
C ARG A 26 -3.56 26.18 -9.62
N ILE A 27 -4.84 26.47 -9.35
CA ILE A 27 -5.39 26.44 -7.99
C ILE A 27 -5.24 25.04 -7.39
N VAL A 28 -5.50 23.98 -8.17
CA VAL A 28 -5.37 22.59 -7.72
C VAL A 28 -3.91 22.22 -7.43
N VAL A 29 -2.98 22.60 -8.30
CA VAL A 29 -1.55 22.34 -8.06
C VAL A 29 -1.04 23.04 -6.81
N ASP A 30 -1.38 24.31 -6.62
CA ASP A 30 -0.97 25.08 -5.43
C ASP A 30 -1.59 24.47 -4.15
N ARG A 31 -2.85 24.04 -4.21
CA ARG A 31 -3.54 23.36 -3.10
C ARG A 31 -2.92 22.01 -2.79
N ALA A 32 -2.63 21.20 -3.80
CA ALA A 32 -1.96 19.90 -3.65
C ALA A 32 -0.60 20.04 -2.96
N ALA A 33 0.18 21.06 -3.34
CA ALA A 33 1.47 21.36 -2.73
C ALA A 33 1.37 21.82 -1.28
N ALA A 34 0.27 22.46 -0.90
CA ALA A 34 0.03 22.98 0.45
C ALA A 34 -0.55 21.95 1.43
N LEU A 35 -0.91 20.74 0.99
CA LEU A 35 -1.43 19.69 1.87
C LEU A 35 -0.35 19.19 2.85
N ASP A 36 -0.76 19.00 4.10
CA ASP A 36 0.10 18.39 5.12
C ASP A 36 0.39 16.92 4.81
N ALA A 37 1.60 16.47 5.12
CA ALA A 37 2.03 15.10 4.85
C ALA A 37 1.25 14.08 5.70
N ALA A 38 0.82 14.45 6.92
CA ALA A 38 0.02 13.58 7.76
C ALA A 38 -1.38 13.37 7.18
N ASP A 39 -2.03 14.44 6.70
CA ASP A 39 -3.34 14.36 6.05
C ASP A 39 -3.28 13.49 4.78
N VAL A 40 -2.21 13.61 4.00
CA VAL A 40 -1.99 12.78 2.81
C VAL A 40 -1.77 11.32 3.19
N ALA A 41 -1.04 11.03 4.25
CA ALA A 41 -0.84 9.68 4.73
C ALA A 41 -2.15 9.03 5.21
N GLU A 42 -3.00 9.76 5.93
CA GLU A 42 -4.33 9.29 6.35
C GLU A 42 -5.24 9.04 5.14
N ALA A 43 -5.25 9.94 4.17
CA ALA A 43 -5.95 9.70 2.91
C ALA A 43 -5.40 8.46 2.17
N GLY A 44 -4.10 8.22 2.25
CA GLY A 44 -3.45 7.01 1.76
C GLY A 44 -3.97 5.75 2.44
N VAL A 45 -4.25 5.78 3.75
CA VAL A 45 -4.86 4.66 4.48
C VAL A 45 -6.28 4.39 4.00
N GLU A 46 -7.08 5.43 3.73
CA GLU A 46 -8.44 5.25 3.18
C GLU A 46 -8.40 4.60 1.79
N VAL A 47 -7.51 5.06 0.92
CA VAL A 47 -7.32 4.45 -0.41
C VAL A 47 -6.78 3.03 -0.28
N LEU A 48 -5.86 2.78 0.66
CA LEU A 48 -5.33 1.44 0.94
C LEU A 48 -6.45 0.46 1.31
N ARG A 49 -7.41 0.87 2.15
CA ARG A 49 -8.60 0.06 2.47
C ARG A 49 -9.40 -0.30 1.22
N ALA A 50 -9.54 0.62 0.28
CA ALA A 50 -10.27 0.38 -0.95
C ALA A 50 -9.56 -0.62 -1.88
N VAL A 51 -8.21 -0.65 -1.91
CA VAL A 51 -7.42 -1.52 -2.79
C VAL A 51 -6.87 -2.78 -2.12
N ALA A 52 -7.01 -2.91 -0.80
CA ALA A 52 -6.51 -4.06 -0.03
C ALA A 52 -7.04 -5.39 -0.55
N GLY A 53 -8.37 -5.52 -0.66
CA GLY A 53 -9.03 -6.76 -1.01
C GLY A 53 -8.90 -7.86 0.06
N THR A 54 -9.27 -9.07 -0.32
CA THR A 54 -9.11 -10.29 0.48
C THR A 54 -8.52 -11.39 -0.38
N ALA A 55 -7.98 -12.43 0.24
CA ALA A 55 -7.50 -13.63 -0.46
C ALA A 55 -7.70 -14.85 0.45
N PRO A 56 -7.96 -16.04 -0.14
CA PRO A 56 -8.26 -17.24 0.63
C PRO A 56 -7.09 -17.75 1.48
N GLU A 57 -5.88 -17.33 1.15
CA GLU A 57 -4.66 -17.65 1.89
C GLU A 57 -4.61 -17.00 3.28
N PHE A 58 -5.37 -15.91 3.48
CA PHE A 58 -5.35 -15.12 4.71
C PHE A 58 -6.70 -15.19 5.42
N SER A 59 -6.66 -15.51 6.71
CA SER A 59 -7.86 -15.51 7.56
C SER A 59 -8.38 -14.10 7.86
N ALA A 60 -7.50 -13.11 7.78
CA ALA A 60 -7.83 -11.68 7.94
C ALA A 60 -6.78 -10.80 7.28
N VAL A 61 -7.20 -9.57 6.96
CA VAL A 61 -6.34 -8.48 6.46
C VAL A 61 -6.43 -7.33 7.45
N ASP A 62 -5.34 -7.06 8.15
CA ASP A 62 -5.21 -5.92 9.06
C ASP A 62 -4.60 -4.74 8.28
N ILE A 63 -5.24 -3.57 8.34
CA ILE A 63 -4.86 -2.43 7.51
C ILE A 63 -4.34 -1.30 8.38
N ALA A 64 -3.10 -0.90 8.11
CA ALA A 64 -2.43 0.24 8.72
C ALA A 64 -2.45 0.24 10.26
N PRO A 65 -2.05 -0.87 10.94
CA PRO A 65 -1.98 -0.87 12.39
C PRO A 65 -1.05 0.24 12.89
N THR A 66 -1.43 0.89 13.97
CA THR A 66 -0.67 1.99 14.58
C THR A 66 0.28 1.50 15.64
N SER A 67 -0.02 0.32 16.21
CA SER A 67 0.79 -0.34 17.24
C SER A 67 0.82 -1.86 17.03
N THR A 68 1.76 -2.53 17.67
CA THR A 68 1.84 -4.00 17.65
C THR A 68 0.67 -4.68 18.34
N GLY A 69 -0.03 -3.95 19.23
CA GLY A 69 -1.24 -4.41 19.93
C GLY A 69 -2.46 -4.57 19.04
N ASP A 70 -2.50 -3.83 17.92
CA ASP A 70 -3.65 -3.78 17.02
C ASP A 70 -3.80 -5.07 16.19
N VAL A 71 -2.71 -5.84 16.06
CA VAL A 71 -2.71 -7.09 15.29
C VAL A 71 -2.83 -8.30 16.23
N ALA A 72 -3.87 -9.09 16.04
CA ALA A 72 -4.13 -10.27 16.88
C ALA A 72 -3.00 -11.32 16.73
N ASP A 73 -2.68 -12.01 17.82
CA ASP A 73 -1.82 -13.19 17.82
C ASP A 73 -2.70 -14.42 17.56
N SER A 74 -2.65 -14.96 16.36
CA SER A 74 -3.53 -16.04 15.87
C SER A 74 -2.71 -17.15 15.24
N ARG A 75 -3.23 -18.37 15.32
CA ARG A 75 -2.64 -19.52 14.61
C ARG A 75 -2.93 -19.52 13.09
N SER A 76 -3.95 -18.75 12.67
CA SER A 76 -4.30 -18.64 11.26
C SER A 76 -3.53 -17.50 10.62
N VAL A 77 -3.08 -17.70 9.40
CA VAL A 77 -2.26 -16.72 8.67
C VAL A 77 -3.04 -15.41 8.46
N ARG A 78 -2.44 -14.30 8.84
CA ARG A 78 -2.97 -12.95 8.70
C ARG A 78 -2.07 -12.12 7.80
N LEU A 79 -2.68 -11.32 6.95
CA LEU A 79 -1.98 -10.32 6.17
C LEU A 79 -2.07 -8.97 6.89
N VAL A 80 -0.96 -8.28 7.02
CA VAL A 80 -0.90 -6.94 7.61
C VAL A 80 -0.37 -5.96 6.56
N LEU A 81 -1.19 -5.03 6.13
CA LEU A 81 -0.76 -3.94 5.24
C LEU A 81 -0.26 -2.79 6.10
N LEU A 82 1.05 -2.50 6.03
CA LEU A 82 1.65 -1.49 6.90
C LEU A 82 1.16 -0.08 6.55
N HIS A 83 1.13 0.79 7.56
CA HIS A 83 0.80 2.20 7.38
C HIS A 83 1.81 2.88 6.43
N PRO A 84 1.40 3.87 5.62
CA PRO A 84 2.28 4.60 4.69
C PRO A 84 3.60 5.10 5.27
N ARG A 85 3.62 5.47 6.55
CA ARG A 85 4.85 5.91 7.25
C ARG A 85 5.91 4.80 7.40
N HIS A 86 5.52 3.54 7.28
CA HIS A 86 6.40 2.38 7.42
C HIS A 86 6.90 1.92 6.05
N THR A 87 7.59 2.81 5.35
CA THR A 87 8.20 2.51 4.06
C THR A 87 9.43 1.60 4.21
N VAL A 88 9.70 0.83 3.16
CA VAL A 88 10.89 0.02 3.01
C VAL A 88 11.67 0.52 1.80
N GLY A 89 12.96 0.79 1.99
CA GLY A 89 13.86 1.22 0.94
C GLY A 89 15.08 0.29 0.81
N GLY A 90 15.84 0.45 -0.26
CA GLY A 90 17.04 -0.33 -0.50
C GLY A 90 16.89 -1.38 -1.58
N ARG A 91 17.86 -2.30 -1.63
CA ARG A 91 17.87 -3.45 -2.52
C ARG A 91 17.43 -4.70 -1.76
N ALA A 92 16.88 -5.72 -2.43
CA ALA A 92 16.40 -6.93 -1.78
C ALA A 92 17.37 -7.59 -0.79
N ALA A 93 18.69 -7.48 -1.03
CA ALA A 93 19.72 -8.01 -0.14
C ALA A 93 20.05 -7.10 1.07
N SER A 94 19.57 -5.84 1.08
CA SER A 94 19.86 -4.86 2.13
C SER A 94 18.71 -3.86 2.25
N LEU A 95 17.55 -4.37 2.64
CA LEU A 95 16.39 -3.53 2.91
C LEU A 95 16.51 -2.86 4.27
N SER A 96 16.03 -1.63 4.35
CA SER A 96 16.06 -0.82 5.56
C SER A 96 14.87 0.14 5.61
N GLY A 97 14.72 0.82 6.71
CA GLY A 97 13.71 1.85 6.90
C GLY A 97 12.67 1.50 7.95
N PRO A 98 11.76 2.45 8.22
CA PRO A 98 10.75 2.31 9.29
C PRO A 98 9.86 1.07 9.15
N GLY A 99 9.66 0.58 7.92
CA GLY A 99 8.88 -0.63 7.66
C GLY A 99 9.57 -1.90 8.14
N MET A 100 10.90 -1.98 8.01
CA MET A 100 11.68 -3.13 8.51
C MET A 100 11.70 -3.14 10.04
N GLU A 101 11.89 -1.98 10.67
CA GLU A 101 11.91 -1.83 12.12
C GLU A 101 10.56 -2.20 12.74
N PHE A 102 9.47 -1.67 12.19
CA PHE A 102 8.12 -1.98 12.67
C PHE A 102 7.73 -3.45 12.42
N ALA A 103 8.19 -4.02 11.30
CA ALA A 103 7.97 -5.44 11.01
C ALA A 103 8.69 -6.34 12.02
N ASP A 104 9.96 -6.07 12.35
CA ASP A 104 10.69 -6.83 13.37
C ASP A 104 10.01 -6.73 14.73
N GLU A 105 9.56 -5.53 15.13
CA GLU A 105 8.83 -5.34 16.36
C GLU A 105 7.50 -6.11 16.36
N LEU A 106 6.70 -6.00 15.29
CA LEU A 106 5.40 -6.64 15.17
C LEU A 106 5.51 -8.17 15.18
N LEU A 107 6.53 -8.74 14.54
CA LEU A 107 6.79 -10.17 14.54
C LEU A 107 7.26 -10.70 15.89
N ARG A 108 7.93 -9.88 16.70
CA ARG A 108 8.42 -10.30 18.02
C ARG A 108 7.44 -10.04 19.15
N ARG A 109 6.59 -9.03 19.04
CA ARG A 109 5.75 -8.55 20.15
C ARG A 109 4.32 -8.28 19.72
N ARG A 110 3.42 -8.46 20.68
CA ARG A 110 2.06 -7.91 20.68
C ARG A 110 1.90 -7.07 21.92
N ALA A 111 1.88 -5.75 21.79
CA ALA A 111 1.96 -4.81 22.91
C ALA A 111 3.19 -5.13 23.80
N SER A 112 2.99 -5.41 25.09
CA SER A 112 4.08 -5.74 26.02
C SER A 112 4.48 -7.22 26.04
N ALA A 113 3.67 -8.11 25.43
CA ALA A 113 3.91 -9.55 25.46
C ALA A 113 4.72 -10.02 24.23
N ALA A 114 5.49 -11.10 24.38
CA ALA A 114 6.09 -11.77 23.24
C ALA A 114 5.01 -12.40 22.35
N ARG A 115 5.16 -12.32 21.05
CA ARG A 115 4.26 -12.96 20.08
C ARG A 115 4.56 -14.46 20.02
N VAL A 116 3.51 -15.26 20.08
CA VAL A 116 3.61 -16.73 20.04
C VAL A 116 3.57 -17.25 18.60
N ASN A 117 2.71 -16.66 17.76
CA ASN A 117 2.48 -17.13 16.39
C ASN A 117 3.07 -16.14 15.38
N ALA A 118 4.36 -15.79 15.52
CA ALA A 118 5.04 -14.88 14.58
C ALA A 118 4.98 -15.37 13.13
N ASN A 119 5.09 -16.69 12.94
CA ASN A 119 5.02 -17.39 11.66
C ASN A 119 3.64 -17.34 10.97
N ALA A 120 2.60 -16.95 11.69
CA ALA A 120 1.27 -16.74 11.13
C ALA A 120 1.04 -15.29 10.67
N LEU A 121 2.08 -14.46 10.62
CA LEU A 121 2.01 -13.09 10.12
C LEU A 121 2.81 -12.91 8.85
N ILE A 122 2.15 -12.33 7.86
CA ILE A 122 2.75 -11.78 6.65
C ILE A 122 2.44 -10.28 6.63
N LEU A 123 3.47 -9.46 6.45
CA LEU A 123 3.31 -8.02 6.36
C LEU A 123 3.59 -7.56 4.93
N VAL A 124 2.86 -6.57 4.43
CA VAL A 124 3.20 -5.93 3.15
C VAL A 124 3.43 -4.45 3.40
N ALA A 125 4.63 -4.02 3.08
CA ALA A 125 5.10 -2.66 3.26
C ALA A 125 5.16 -1.89 1.93
N PRO A 126 4.95 -0.57 1.95
CA PRO A 126 5.18 0.27 0.79
C PRO A 126 6.67 0.44 0.50
N ASP A 127 7.03 0.40 -0.77
CA ASP A 127 8.36 0.79 -1.26
C ASP A 127 8.52 2.30 -1.15
N ALA A 128 9.65 2.77 -0.64
CA ALA A 128 9.89 4.19 -0.37
C ALA A 128 9.76 5.06 -1.64
N GLY A 129 10.38 4.63 -2.75
CA GLY A 129 10.31 5.42 -3.99
C GLY A 129 8.92 5.41 -4.61
N ARG A 130 8.22 4.27 -4.58
CA ARG A 130 6.84 4.18 -5.09
C ARG A 130 5.83 4.91 -4.20
N TRP A 131 6.13 5.05 -2.90
CA TRP A 131 5.31 5.86 -2.02
C TRP A 131 5.37 7.34 -2.39
N GLU A 132 6.50 7.86 -2.85
CA GLU A 132 6.60 9.25 -3.35
C GLU A 132 5.64 9.49 -4.53
N ASP A 133 5.55 8.53 -5.47
CA ASP A 133 4.59 8.59 -6.58
C ASP A 133 3.14 8.53 -6.08
N ALA A 134 2.86 7.68 -5.08
CA ALA A 134 1.54 7.56 -4.46
C ALA A 134 1.14 8.81 -3.68
N ASP A 135 2.07 9.41 -2.91
CA ASP A 135 1.86 10.68 -2.20
C ASP A 135 1.47 11.80 -3.19
N HIS A 136 2.21 11.90 -4.30
CA HIS A 136 1.88 12.90 -5.33
C HIS A 136 0.48 12.68 -5.93
N ALA A 137 0.12 11.43 -6.26
CA ALA A 137 -1.20 11.10 -6.78
C ALA A 137 -2.32 11.36 -5.76
N LEU A 138 -2.09 11.07 -4.48
CA LEU A 138 -3.01 11.35 -3.38
C LEU A 138 -3.23 12.85 -3.19
N ARG A 139 -2.18 13.68 -3.24
CA ARG A 139 -2.29 15.14 -3.18
C ARG A 139 -3.17 15.68 -4.29
N LEU A 140 -2.98 15.21 -5.51
CA LEU A 140 -3.82 15.60 -6.65
C LEU A 140 -5.27 15.13 -6.48
N HIS A 141 -5.48 13.90 -6.01
CA HIS A 141 -6.81 13.38 -5.71
C HIS A 141 -7.54 14.23 -4.67
N LEU A 142 -6.90 14.55 -3.56
CA LEU A 142 -7.47 15.40 -2.50
C LEU A 142 -7.80 16.80 -3.03
N ALA A 143 -6.88 17.42 -3.75
CA ALA A 143 -7.07 18.76 -4.29
C ALA A 143 -8.20 18.82 -5.33
N TRP A 144 -8.28 17.87 -6.26
CA TRP A 144 -9.38 17.78 -7.23
C TRP A 144 -10.71 17.44 -6.56
N SER A 145 -10.73 16.53 -5.58
CA SER A 145 -11.93 16.20 -4.82
C SER A 145 -12.49 17.41 -4.08
N GLN A 146 -11.62 18.25 -3.51
CA GLN A 146 -12.05 19.50 -2.90
C GLN A 146 -12.58 20.51 -3.94
N MET A 147 -11.91 20.62 -5.11
CA MET A 147 -12.33 21.54 -6.16
C MET A 147 -13.70 21.15 -6.77
N ALA A 148 -14.02 19.88 -6.83
CA ALA A 148 -15.30 19.36 -7.33
C ALA A 148 -16.48 19.55 -6.36
N ARG A 149 -16.23 19.99 -5.11
CA ARG A 149 -17.29 20.22 -4.11
C ARG A 149 -18.15 21.43 -4.48
N PRO A 150 -19.47 21.38 -4.20
CA PRO A 150 -20.38 22.50 -4.50
C PRO A 150 -19.91 23.84 -3.89
N ASP A 151 -19.35 23.81 -2.69
CA ASP A 151 -18.85 25.02 -2.02
C ASP A 151 -17.64 25.63 -2.72
N SER A 152 -16.69 24.78 -3.17
CA SER A 152 -15.52 25.22 -3.95
C SER A 152 -15.95 25.77 -5.31
N ILE A 153 -16.91 25.09 -5.98
CA ILE A 153 -17.45 25.55 -7.26
C ILE A 153 -18.03 26.97 -7.11
N ARG A 154 -18.81 27.24 -6.04
CA ARG A 154 -19.37 28.56 -5.76
C ARG A 154 -18.29 29.56 -5.36
N ALA A 155 -17.36 29.18 -4.49
CA ALA A 155 -16.31 30.07 -4.00
C ALA A 155 -15.35 30.54 -5.11
N HIS A 156 -15.18 29.74 -6.15
CA HIS A 156 -14.33 30.06 -7.31
C HIS A 156 -15.14 30.51 -8.55
N ASP A 157 -16.46 30.70 -8.40
CA ASP A 157 -17.38 31.13 -9.47
C ASP A 157 -17.20 30.32 -10.77
N LEU A 158 -17.11 28.99 -10.63
CA LEU A 158 -16.88 28.11 -11.76
C LEU A 158 -18.13 28.02 -12.65
N THR A 159 -17.92 28.14 -13.95
CA THR A 159 -18.97 27.86 -14.93
C THR A 159 -19.42 26.39 -14.86
N GLN A 160 -20.59 26.09 -15.42
CA GLN A 160 -21.11 24.72 -15.48
C GLN A 160 -20.13 23.74 -16.17
N SER A 161 -19.47 24.20 -17.27
CA SER A 161 -18.45 23.42 -17.98
C SER A 161 -17.22 23.15 -17.09
N GLN A 162 -16.72 24.18 -16.40
CA GLN A 162 -15.59 24.06 -15.48
C GLN A 162 -15.93 23.14 -14.28
N ALA A 163 -17.13 23.23 -13.75
CA ALA A 163 -17.59 22.35 -12.68
C ALA A 163 -17.70 20.88 -13.12
N ALA A 164 -18.19 20.64 -14.34
CA ALA A 164 -18.20 19.30 -14.94
C ALA A 164 -16.76 18.75 -15.13
N GLN A 165 -15.85 19.58 -15.65
CA GLN A 165 -14.46 19.22 -15.81
C GLN A 165 -13.79 18.89 -14.46
N ALA A 166 -14.05 19.68 -13.42
CA ALA A 166 -13.50 19.43 -12.08
C ALA A 166 -13.93 18.06 -11.53
N ARG A 167 -15.18 17.64 -11.74
CA ARG A 167 -15.68 16.31 -11.34
C ARG A 167 -14.99 15.19 -12.10
N ILE A 168 -14.87 15.31 -13.43
CA ILE A 168 -14.16 14.32 -14.26
C ILE A 168 -12.71 14.18 -13.78
N ARG A 169 -12.03 15.31 -13.52
CA ARG A 169 -10.64 15.29 -13.02
C ARG A 169 -10.53 14.69 -11.61
N ALA A 170 -11.52 14.87 -10.75
CA ALA A 170 -11.55 14.25 -9.43
C ALA A 170 -11.66 12.72 -9.53
N ASP A 171 -12.49 12.19 -10.44
CA ASP A 171 -12.63 10.76 -10.67
C ASP A 171 -11.35 10.16 -11.29
N GLU A 172 -10.75 10.83 -12.27
CA GLU A 172 -9.47 10.43 -12.87
C GLU A 172 -8.33 10.40 -11.83
N ALA A 173 -8.24 11.44 -10.98
CA ALA A 173 -7.24 11.54 -9.93
C ALA A 173 -7.43 10.48 -8.85
N ARG A 174 -8.69 10.15 -8.49
CA ARG A 174 -9.00 9.04 -7.58
C ARG A 174 -8.50 7.71 -8.14
N ALA A 175 -8.84 7.40 -9.39
CA ALA A 175 -8.37 6.16 -10.02
C ALA A 175 -6.84 6.10 -10.15
N ALA A 176 -6.18 7.25 -10.35
CA ALA A 176 -4.72 7.33 -10.36
C ALA A 176 -4.12 7.07 -8.97
N ALA A 177 -4.70 7.64 -7.90
CA ALA A 177 -4.29 7.40 -6.52
C ALA A 177 -4.46 5.93 -6.12
N GLU A 178 -5.60 5.30 -6.46
CA GLU A 178 -5.84 3.89 -6.19
C GLU A 178 -4.79 2.98 -6.87
N ARG A 179 -4.44 3.25 -8.13
CA ARG A 179 -3.38 2.51 -8.84
C ARG A 179 -2.00 2.74 -8.20
N ALA A 180 -1.65 3.98 -7.87
CA ALA A 180 -0.36 4.32 -7.29
C ALA A 180 -0.19 3.70 -5.89
N VAL A 181 -1.22 3.77 -5.04
CA VAL A 181 -1.23 3.13 -3.72
C VAL A 181 -1.10 1.61 -3.87
N SER A 182 -1.91 0.96 -4.72
CA SER A 182 -1.77 -0.48 -4.94
C SER A 182 -0.36 -0.86 -5.43
N ALA A 183 0.24 -0.06 -6.30
CA ALA A 183 1.58 -0.29 -6.83
C ALA A 183 2.70 -0.07 -5.80
N ALA A 184 2.46 0.73 -4.76
CA ALA A 184 3.47 1.02 -3.75
C ALA A 184 3.67 -0.13 -2.75
N TRP A 185 2.62 -0.89 -2.37
CA TRP A 185 2.72 -2.01 -1.42
C TRP A 185 3.25 -3.28 -2.08
N ILE A 186 4.56 -3.43 -2.12
CA ILE A 186 5.23 -4.52 -2.84
C ILE A 186 6.23 -5.33 -2.03
N TRP A 187 6.57 -4.92 -0.81
CA TRP A 187 7.51 -5.67 0.01
C TRP A 187 6.75 -6.55 0.99
N ALA A 188 6.67 -7.87 0.71
CA ALA A 188 6.21 -8.85 1.69
C ALA A 188 7.34 -9.15 2.66
N LEU A 189 7.07 -8.97 3.94
CA LEU A 189 7.97 -9.22 5.06
C LEU A 189 7.41 -10.36 5.89
N HIS A 190 8.25 -11.31 6.25
CA HIS A 190 7.86 -12.52 6.98
C HIS A 190 8.99 -12.98 7.91
N PRO A 191 8.72 -13.77 8.94
CA PRO A 191 9.78 -14.40 9.72
C PRO A 191 10.53 -15.40 8.83
N ASP A 192 11.85 -15.34 8.84
CA ASP A 192 12.75 -16.25 8.15
C ASP A 192 13.79 -16.79 9.12
N GLN A 193 14.07 -18.07 9.03
CA GLN A 193 15.02 -18.75 9.92
C GLN A 193 15.99 -19.60 9.10
N PRO A 194 16.91 -18.93 8.36
CA PRO A 194 17.85 -19.62 7.48
C PRO A 194 18.79 -20.57 8.23
N ASP A 195 19.15 -20.23 9.48
CA ASP A 195 20.02 -21.04 10.33
C ASP A 195 19.19 -21.67 11.47
N GLY A 196 18.77 -22.90 11.32
CA GLY A 196 17.98 -23.61 12.33
C GLY A 196 18.70 -23.65 13.70
N GLY A 197 18.19 -22.89 14.65
CA GLY A 197 18.75 -22.73 16.01
C GLY A 197 19.08 -21.28 16.38
N ARG A 198 19.08 -20.34 15.45
CA ARG A 198 19.17 -18.91 15.73
C ARG A 198 17.77 -18.28 15.77
N PRO A 199 17.59 -17.14 16.44
CA PRO A 199 16.37 -16.35 16.33
C PRO A 199 16.04 -16.04 14.87
N PHE A 200 14.77 -16.02 14.52
CA PHE A 200 14.36 -15.63 13.17
C PHE A 200 14.79 -14.18 12.86
N VAL A 201 14.98 -13.91 11.59
CA VAL A 201 15.19 -12.59 11.02
C VAL A 201 13.96 -12.19 10.19
N VAL A 202 13.84 -10.93 9.82
CA VAL A 202 12.80 -10.49 8.89
C VAL A 202 13.26 -10.79 7.48
N GLY A 203 12.68 -11.83 6.88
CA GLY A 203 12.81 -12.11 5.46
C GLY A 203 11.98 -11.14 4.63
N ALA A 204 12.37 -10.91 3.39
CA ALA A 204 11.66 -10.00 2.51
C ALA A 204 11.65 -10.48 1.06
N MET A 205 10.53 -10.31 0.39
CA MET A 205 10.37 -10.58 -1.03
C MET A 205 9.47 -9.58 -1.71
N ARG A 206 9.59 -9.43 -3.03
CA ARG A 206 8.69 -8.57 -3.81
C ARG A 206 7.43 -9.32 -4.22
N VAL A 207 6.27 -8.68 -3.95
CA VAL A 207 4.95 -9.15 -4.37
C VAL A 207 4.39 -8.22 -5.47
N ASP A 208 5.17 -8.02 -6.52
CA ASP A 208 4.73 -7.29 -7.70
C ASP A 208 3.91 -8.20 -8.64
N GLY A 209 3.07 -7.60 -9.46
CA GLY A 209 2.20 -8.30 -10.40
C GLY A 209 1.06 -7.41 -10.91
N SER A 210 0.28 -7.94 -11.85
CA SER A 210 -0.83 -7.22 -12.50
C SER A 210 -2.12 -7.21 -11.68
N GLU A 211 -2.21 -8.04 -10.61
CA GLU A 211 -3.39 -8.08 -9.75
C GLU A 211 -3.51 -6.77 -8.96
N PRO A 212 -4.64 -6.02 -9.12
CA PRO A 212 -4.79 -4.71 -8.49
C PRO A 212 -5.07 -4.79 -6.98
N ARG A 213 -5.62 -5.91 -6.48
CA ARG A 213 -5.89 -6.10 -5.05
C ARG A 213 -4.64 -6.64 -4.36
N ILE A 214 -4.18 -5.92 -3.34
CA ILE A 214 -2.90 -6.22 -2.68
C ILE A 214 -2.92 -7.60 -2.02
N ALA A 215 -4.00 -7.97 -1.32
CA ALA A 215 -4.12 -9.26 -0.66
C ALA A 215 -4.07 -10.44 -1.66
N ALA A 216 -4.81 -10.32 -2.78
CA ALA A 216 -4.82 -11.37 -3.81
C ALA A 216 -3.45 -11.51 -4.47
N ARG A 217 -2.79 -10.39 -4.79
CA ARG A 217 -1.43 -10.38 -5.35
C ARG A 217 -0.42 -11.02 -4.39
N ALA A 218 -0.50 -10.68 -3.10
CA ALA A 218 0.35 -11.25 -2.07
C ALA A 218 0.10 -12.76 -1.92
N GLY A 219 -1.16 -13.20 -1.83
CA GLY A 219 -1.52 -14.62 -1.71
C GLY A 219 -0.99 -15.44 -2.88
N LEU A 220 -1.25 -14.99 -4.12
CA LEU A 220 -0.75 -15.66 -5.32
C LEU A 220 0.78 -15.80 -5.35
N LYS A 221 1.49 -14.73 -4.99
CA LYS A 221 2.96 -14.74 -5.03
C LYS A 221 3.57 -15.56 -3.91
N LEU A 222 3.07 -15.41 -2.69
CA LEU A 222 3.56 -16.13 -1.51
C LEU A 222 3.24 -17.64 -1.58
N GLY A 223 2.07 -17.98 -2.13
CA GLY A 223 1.71 -19.39 -2.38
C GLY A 223 2.61 -20.03 -3.43
N LYS A 224 2.98 -19.30 -4.50
CA LYS A 224 3.90 -19.81 -5.53
C LYS A 224 5.32 -20.04 -5.03
N GLU A 225 5.76 -19.23 -4.07
CA GLU A 225 7.10 -19.34 -3.46
C GLU A 225 7.12 -20.23 -2.21
N ASP A 226 6.05 -20.98 -1.94
CA ASP A 226 5.92 -21.90 -0.80
C ASP A 226 6.12 -21.22 0.58
N ILE A 227 5.79 -19.93 0.70
CA ILE A 227 5.86 -19.19 1.98
C ILE A 227 4.55 -19.32 2.75
N VAL A 228 3.40 -19.30 2.03
CA VAL A 228 2.07 -19.51 2.60
C VAL A 228 1.44 -20.73 1.98
N PHE A 229 0.96 -21.64 2.82
CA PHE A 229 0.30 -22.85 2.41
C PHE A 229 -1.19 -22.78 2.67
N THR A 230 -2.00 -23.03 1.65
CA THR A 230 -3.44 -23.25 1.78
C THR A 230 -3.72 -24.68 2.24
N SER A 231 -4.92 -24.94 2.76
CA SER A 231 -5.32 -26.28 3.19
C SER A 231 -5.14 -27.36 2.11
N ALA A 232 -5.33 -27.03 0.85
CA ALA A 232 -5.10 -27.94 -0.28
C ALA A 232 -3.61 -28.22 -0.52
N ALA A 233 -2.77 -27.18 -0.42
CA ALA A 233 -1.31 -27.32 -0.47
C ALA A 233 -0.77 -28.10 0.74
N SER A 234 -1.35 -27.89 1.93
CA SER A 234 -1.00 -28.63 3.14
C SER A 234 -1.20 -30.14 3.00
N ALA A 235 -2.26 -30.58 2.33
CA ALA A 235 -2.49 -32.02 2.05
C ALA A 235 -1.43 -32.58 1.11
N THR A 236 -1.04 -31.87 0.06
CA THR A 236 0.04 -32.27 -0.86
C THR A 236 1.38 -32.28 -0.15
N ILE A 237 1.66 -31.33 0.73
CA ILE A 237 2.87 -31.30 1.54
C ILE A 237 2.89 -32.44 2.54
N ALA A 238 1.79 -32.74 3.22
CA ALA A 238 1.70 -33.85 4.15
C ALA A 238 2.02 -35.20 3.46
N LEU A 239 1.62 -35.37 2.20
CA LEU A 239 1.94 -36.52 1.39
C LEU A 239 3.41 -36.57 0.93
N GLN A 240 4.06 -35.43 0.79
CA GLN A 240 5.47 -35.30 0.37
C GLN A 240 6.45 -35.22 1.54
N LEU A 241 5.97 -34.95 2.74
CA LEU A 241 6.80 -34.78 3.93
C LEU A 241 7.04 -36.14 4.60
N ASN A 242 8.16 -36.76 4.28
CA ASN A 242 8.77 -37.76 5.16
C ASN A 242 9.68 -37.02 6.18
N GLY A 243 10.08 -37.72 7.26
CA GLY A 243 10.83 -37.09 8.36
C GLY A 243 12.09 -36.31 7.95
N PRO A 244 12.92 -36.75 6.99
CA PRO A 244 14.05 -35.98 6.47
C PRO A 244 13.64 -34.71 5.73
N ASN A 245 12.61 -34.74 4.90
CA ASN A 245 12.11 -33.59 4.17
C ASN A 245 11.46 -32.55 5.09
N LEU A 246 10.77 -33.00 6.13
CA LEU A 246 10.24 -32.10 7.19
C LEU A 246 11.34 -31.31 7.88
N ARG A 247 12.43 -32.04 8.27
CA ARG A 247 13.56 -31.41 8.94
C ARG A 247 14.34 -30.46 8.02
N ALA A 248 14.49 -30.81 6.74
CA ALA A 248 15.11 -29.94 5.75
C ALA A 248 14.30 -28.66 5.53
N ARG A 249 12.99 -28.75 5.33
CA ARG A 249 12.10 -27.58 5.12
C ARG A 249 11.94 -26.73 6.39
N TRP A 250 11.96 -27.37 7.56
CA TRP A 250 12.03 -26.65 8.84
C TRP A 250 13.31 -25.82 8.94
N ASN A 251 14.46 -26.41 8.61
CA ASN A 251 15.76 -25.73 8.64
C ASN A 251 15.86 -24.64 7.56
N GLU A 252 15.11 -24.76 6.46
CA GLU A 252 14.99 -23.75 5.42
C GLU A 252 13.97 -22.63 5.75
N GLY A 253 13.30 -22.71 6.92
CA GLY A 253 12.25 -21.75 7.31
C GLY A 253 10.96 -21.85 6.47
N ARG A 254 10.81 -22.94 5.70
CA ARG A 254 9.66 -23.15 4.80
C ARG A 254 8.48 -23.86 5.44
N ILE A 255 8.61 -24.28 6.67
CA ILE A 255 7.53 -24.89 7.47
C ILE A 255 7.52 -24.24 8.84
N THR A 256 6.36 -23.85 9.25
CA THR A 256 6.08 -23.25 10.55
C THR A 256 5.11 -24.14 11.33
#